data_26c10ae72624f01c324d83432cbd3099
#
_entry.id   26c10ae72624f01c324d83432cbd3099
#
_cell.length_a   1.000
_cell.length_b   1.000
_cell.length_c   1.000
_cell.angle_alpha   90.00
_cell.angle_beta   90.00
_cell.angle_gamma   90.00
#
_symmetry.space_group_name_H-M   'P 1'
#
loop_
_entity.id
_entity.type
_entity.pdbx_description
1 polymer ?
#
loop_
_entity_poly.entity_id
_entity_poly.type
_entity_poly.pdbx_seq_one_letter_code
_entity_poly.pdbx_strand_id
1 'polypeptide(L)'
;MKKRTALAWGVAIICFVVQMLITSAIPQSEEYHDFADQRSYFGIPNTLNVILSFPFLVVGLIGVVLCYYENYFKLSLRGELCGWTFFFIGVAAVAIGSSYYHLQPNDARLVWDRLPMTVAYTSVIAIFMIERVDSRKGTFCIIPLLLAGVVNILYGGKFFDDLRPYALVQFVPFIAIPVMAILLPPMYTHSTYWLWAAGFYLLTKIEEAADKPIYNLTHHIVSGHTIKHLCASMVPVFLTLMLAKRDVLEERLSLLQMWRISWSKVKENGTNVENVSCNYSVVPVTAEYHT
;
A
#
# COMPACT_ATOMS: atom_id res chain seq x y z
N MET A 1 -29.26 6.22 3.10
CA MET A 1 -27.82 5.91 3.09
C MET A 1 -27.48 4.61 3.81
N LYS A 2 -27.90 4.38 5.07
CA LYS A 2 -27.58 3.15 5.84
C LYS A 2 -27.93 1.83 5.13
N LYS A 3 -29.13 1.74 4.48
CA LYS A 3 -29.55 0.52 3.78
C LYS A 3 -28.69 0.18 2.56
N ARG A 4 -28.27 1.18 1.75
CA ARG A 4 -27.40 0.96 0.58
C ARG A 4 -25.99 0.51 0.99
N THR A 5 -25.48 1.06 2.07
CA THR A 5 -24.17 0.66 2.60
C THR A 5 -24.19 -0.76 3.16
N ALA A 6 -25.24 -1.11 3.93
CA ALA A 6 -25.42 -2.48 4.44
C ALA A 6 -25.58 -3.49 3.28
N LEU A 7 -26.35 -3.12 2.24
CA LEU A 7 -26.50 -3.96 1.05
C LEU A 7 -25.15 -4.15 0.33
N ALA A 8 -24.36 -3.09 0.16
CA ALA A 8 -23.04 -3.19 -0.48
C ALA A 8 -22.09 -4.12 0.30
N TRP A 9 -22.06 -4.02 1.64
CA TRP A 9 -21.28 -4.95 2.48
C TRP A 9 -21.82 -6.38 2.39
N GLY A 10 -23.14 -6.56 2.39
CA GLY A 10 -23.76 -7.88 2.22
C GLY A 10 -23.36 -8.51 0.88
N VAL A 11 -23.42 -7.75 -0.21
CA VAL A 11 -22.99 -8.22 -1.54
C VAL A 11 -21.51 -8.55 -1.56
N ALA A 12 -20.65 -7.70 -0.98
CA ALA A 12 -19.21 -7.96 -0.91
C ALA A 12 -18.88 -9.25 -0.15
N ILE A 13 -19.52 -9.48 1.00
CA ILE A 13 -19.37 -10.71 1.79
C ILE A 13 -19.86 -11.93 1.01
N ILE A 14 -21.04 -11.83 0.38
CA ILE A 14 -21.58 -12.93 -0.44
C ILE A 14 -20.64 -13.23 -1.61
N CYS A 15 -20.18 -12.22 -2.34
CA CYS A 15 -19.20 -12.41 -3.43
C CYS A 15 -17.93 -13.09 -2.94
N PHE A 16 -17.41 -12.67 -1.78
CA PHE A 16 -16.22 -13.30 -1.17
C PHE A 16 -16.47 -14.77 -0.85
N VAL A 17 -17.57 -15.08 -0.16
CA VAL A 17 -17.94 -16.46 0.20
C VAL A 17 -18.17 -17.32 -1.04
N VAL A 18 -18.89 -16.80 -2.03
CA VAL A 18 -19.14 -17.50 -3.30
C VAL A 18 -17.82 -17.77 -4.02
N GLN A 19 -16.91 -16.79 -4.10
CA GLN A 19 -15.60 -16.98 -4.70
C GLN A 19 -14.81 -18.07 -3.97
N MET A 20 -14.80 -18.08 -2.63
CA MET A 20 -14.10 -19.09 -1.84
C MET A 20 -14.69 -20.49 -1.99
N LEU A 21 -15.99 -20.61 -2.29
CA LEU A 21 -16.67 -21.90 -2.52
C LEU A 21 -16.48 -22.45 -3.93
N ILE A 22 -16.42 -21.55 -4.94
CA ILE A 22 -16.31 -21.95 -6.36
C ILE A 22 -14.87 -22.24 -6.77
N THR A 23 -13.90 -21.50 -6.22
CA THR A 23 -12.48 -21.68 -6.54
C THR A 23 -11.85 -22.73 -5.64
N SER A 24 -11.00 -23.60 -6.20
CA SER A 24 -10.19 -24.54 -5.41
C SER A 24 -9.17 -23.80 -4.54
N ALA A 25 -8.82 -24.38 -3.39
CA ALA A 25 -7.72 -23.88 -2.57
C ALA A 25 -6.42 -23.83 -3.39
N ILE A 26 -5.62 -22.80 -3.18
CA ILE A 26 -4.33 -22.63 -3.85
C ILE A 26 -3.25 -22.85 -2.77
N PRO A 27 -2.60 -24.02 -2.76
CA PRO A 27 -1.54 -24.29 -1.80
C PRO A 27 -0.32 -23.43 -2.05
N GLN A 28 0.51 -23.23 -1.02
CA GLN A 28 1.79 -22.58 -1.17
C GLN A 28 2.73 -23.50 -1.98
N SER A 29 3.31 -22.97 -3.07
CA SER A 29 4.30 -23.72 -3.85
C SER A 29 5.64 -23.73 -3.12
N GLU A 30 6.30 -24.89 -3.05
CA GLU A 30 7.67 -25.01 -2.55
C GLU A 30 8.66 -24.22 -3.41
N GLU A 31 8.40 -24.08 -4.71
CA GLU A 31 9.20 -23.27 -5.63
C GLU A 31 9.24 -21.79 -5.25
N TYR A 32 8.27 -21.32 -4.47
CA TYR A 32 8.25 -19.93 -3.96
C TYR A 32 9.44 -19.62 -3.06
N HIS A 33 10.04 -20.63 -2.45
CA HIS A 33 11.22 -20.50 -1.58
C HIS A 33 12.54 -20.59 -2.33
N ASP A 34 12.52 -20.97 -3.64
CA ASP A 34 13.69 -21.15 -4.50
C ASP A 34 14.07 -19.83 -5.20
N PHE A 35 14.68 -18.92 -4.45
CA PHE A 35 15.15 -17.64 -4.98
C PHE A 35 16.29 -17.84 -5.99
N ALA A 36 16.33 -16.98 -7.02
CA ALA A 36 17.40 -17.03 -8.02
C ALA A 36 18.77 -16.64 -7.40
N ASP A 37 18.78 -15.71 -6.48
CA ASP A 37 19.99 -15.32 -5.73
C ASP A 37 19.96 -15.86 -4.30
N GLN A 38 20.71 -16.93 -4.09
CA GLN A 38 20.87 -17.58 -2.78
C GLN A 38 22.26 -17.35 -2.17
N ARG A 39 23.03 -16.37 -2.69
CA ARG A 39 24.40 -16.12 -2.23
C ARG A 39 24.43 -15.75 -0.76
N SER A 40 25.42 -16.34 -0.08
CA SER A 40 25.68 -16.08 1.34
C SER A 40 26.94 -15.28 1.51
N TYR A 41 26.87 -14.15 2.20
CA TYR A 41 28.02 -13.35 2.57
C TYR A 41 28.10 -13.23 4.09
N PHE A 42 29.29 -13.33 4.66
CA PHE A 42 29.52 -13.26 6.11
C PHE A 42 28.68 -14.27 6.93
N GLY A 43 28.33 -15.42 6.35
CA GLY A 43 27.51 -16.43 7.01
C GLY A 43 26.01 -16.15 7.04
N ILE A 44 25.55 -15.12 6.35
CA ILE A 44 24.13 -14.76 6.25
C ILE A 44 23.56 -15.35 4.93
N PRO A 45 22.64 -16.31 4.97
CA PRO A 45 21.99 -16.83 3.77
C PRO A 45 21.13 -15.74 3.08
N ASN A 46 20.99 -15.83 1.76
CA ASN A 46 20.20 -14.88 0.97
C ASN A 46 20.49 -13.41 1.32
N THR A 47 21.75 -13.09 1.49
CA THR A 47 22.24 -11.83 2.11
C THR A 47 21.64 -10.59 1.48
N LEU A 48 21.51 -10.54 0.14
CA LEU A 48 20.97 -9.37 -0.54
C LEU A 48 19.48 -9.17 -0.22
N ASN A 49 18.70 -10.23 -0.13
CA ASN A 49 17.29 -10.14 0.24
C ASN A 49 17.12 -9.70 1.70
N VAL A 50 17.99 -10.15 2.60
CA VAL A 50 18.01 -9.71 4.01
C VAL A 50 18.38 -8.22 4.12
N ILE A 51 19.47 -7.79 3.46
CA ILE A 51 19.96 -6.40 3.54
C ILE A 51 18.96 -5.43 2.91
N LEU A 52 18.36 -5.78 1.76
CA LEU A 52 17.39 -4.90 1.10
C LEU A 52 16.01 -4.88 1.77
N SER A 53 15.79 -5.66 2.82
CA SER A 53 14.67 -5.46 3.72
C SER A 53 14.90 -4.29 4.70
N PHE A 54 16.14 -3.86 4.95
CA PHE A 54 16.47 -2.77 5.89
C PHE A 54 15.85 -1.39 5.53
N PRO A 55 15.72 -0.97 4.26
CA PRO A 55 15.04 0.28 3.92
C PRO A 55 13.64 0.41 4.50
N PHE A 56 12.89 -0.69 4.62
CA PHE A 56 11.56 -0.67 5.26
C PHE A 56 11.63 -0.26 6.73
N LEU A 57 12.65 -0.71 7.47
CA LEU A 57 12.84 -0.31 8.86
C LEU A 57 13.05 1.21 8.96
N VAL A 58 13.96 1.74 8.14
CA VAL A 58 14.29 3.16 8.15
C VAL A 58 13.08 4.02 7.83
N VAL A 59 12.38 3.72 6.73
CA VAL A 59 11.21 4.50 6.31
C VAL A 59 10.06 4.35 7.31
N GLY A 60 9.83 3.14 7.83
CA GLY A 60 8.79 2.88 8.82
C GLY A 60 9.03 3.65 10.12
N LEU A 61 10.25 3.60 10.67
CA LEU A 61 10.60 4.33 11.91
C LEU A 61 10.52 5.85 11.71
N ILE A 62 11.06 6.38 10.61
CA ILE A 62 10.93 7.81 10.28
C ILE A 62 9.44 8.19 10.19
N GLY A 63 8.64 7.38 9.49
CA GLY A 63 7.21 7.63 9.35
C GLY A 63 6.47 7.67 10.68
N VAL A 64 6.74 6.72 11.59
CA VAL A 64 6.16 6.72 12.94
C VAL A 64 6.55 7.99 13.70
N VAL A 65 7.83 8.36 13.71
CA VAL A 65 8.30 9.58 14.38
C VAL A 65 7.59 10.80 13.81
N LEU A 66 7.51 10.94 12.49
CA LEU A 66 6.89 12.10 11.85
C LEU A 66 5.37 12.17 12.03
N CYS A 67 4.68 11.04 12.30
CA CYS A 67 3.26 11.05 12.68
C CYS A 67 3.00 11.84 13.98
N TYR A 68 3.97 11.87 14.89
CA TYR A 68 3.83 12.50 16.22
C TYR A 68 4.68 13.77 16.39
N TYR A 69 5.55 14.08 15.43
CA TYR A 69 6.44 15.24 15.51
C TYR A 69 5.72 16.50 15.05
N GLU A 70 5.37 17.37 15.98
CA GLU A 70 4.84 18.76 15.76
C GLU A 70 3.81 18.88 14.60
N ASN A 71 2.93 17.88 14.46
CA ASN A 71 1.95 17.84 13.37
C ASN A 71 2.57 17.95 11.95
N TYR A 72 3.78 17.40 11.77
CA TYR A 72 4.54 17.50 10.51
C TYR A 72 3.74 17.02 9.29
N PHE A 73 2.99 15.94 9.44
CA PHE A 73 2.14 15.37 8.37
C PHE A 73 0.75 16.03 8.28
N LYS A 74 0.46 17.04 9.09
CA LYS A 74 -0.85 17.74 9.12
C LYS A 74 -2.02 16.75 9.26
N LEU A 75 -1.89 15.79 10.17
CA LEU A 75 -2.90 14.76 10.44
C LEU A 75 -4.00 15.37 11.32
N SER A 76 -5.07 15.88 10.68
CA SER A 76 -6.14 16.58 11.38
C SER A 76 -7.16 15.63 12.03
N LEU A 77 -7.29 14.41 11.53
CA LEU A 77 -8.26 13.43 12.01
C LEU A 77 -7.57 12.34 12.83
N ARG A 78 -8.14 11.99 13.99
CA ARG A 78 -7.62 10.90 14.83
C ARG A 78 -7.53 9.56 14.08
N GLY A 79 -8.47 9.30 13.18
CA GLY A 79 -8.46 8.11 12.33
C GLY A 79 -7.26 8.07 11.37
N GLU A 80 -6.89 9.22 10.79
CA GLU A 80 -5.70 9.31 9.94
C GLU A 80 -4.43 9.04 10.74
N LEU A 81 -4.27 9.66 11.90
CA LEU A 81 -3.12 9.43 12.78
C LEU A 81 -3.00 7.95 13.13
N CYS A 82 -4.10 7.31 13.53
CA CYS A 82 -4.12 5.90 13.87
C CYS A 82 -3.77 5.03 12.66
N GLY A 83 -4.39 5.27 11.49
CA GLY A 83 -4.16 4.52 10.26
C GLY A 83 -2.72 4.63 9.78
N TRP A 84 -2.16 5.84 9.70
CA TRP A 84 -0.78 6.06 9.28
C TRP A 84 0.23 5.49 10.28
N THR A 85 -0.06 5.55 11.58
CA THR A 85 0.78 4.91 12.61
C THR A 85 0.84 3.39 12.39
N PHE A 86 -0.31 2.72 12.21
CA PHE A 86 -0.33 1.28 11.92
C PHE A 86 0.36 0.95 10.59
N PHE A 87 0.19 1.78 9.56
CA PHE A 87 0.88 1.61 8.30
C PHE A 87 2.40 1.61 8.49
N PHE A 88 2.95 2.64 9.13
CA PHE A 88 4.40 2.76 9.32
C PHE A 88 4.98 1.71 10.29
N ILE A 89 4.22 1.31 11.33
CA ILE A 89 4.59 0.18 12.18
C ILE A 89 4.65 -1.11 11.34
N GLY A 90 3.64 -1.35 10.51
CA GLY A 90 3.62 -2.48 9.59
C GLY A 90 4.84 -2.46 8.66
N VAL A 91 5.14 -1.31 8.05
CA VAL A 91 6.31 -1.13 7.18
C VAL A 91 7.62 -1.42 7.93
N ALA A 92 7.83 -0.89 9.14
CA ALA A 92 9.02 -1.18 9.93
C ALA A 92 9.13 -2.68 10.28
N ALA A 93 8.01 -3.30 10.63
CA ALA A 93 7.95 -4.72 10.97
C ALA A 93 8.20 -5.64 9.77
N VAL A 94 7.92 -5.18 8.51
CA VAL A 94 8.29 -5.92 7.28
C VAL A 94 9.78 -6.20 7.27
N ALA A 95 10.64 -5.25 7.64
CA ALA A 95 12.08 -5.47 7.67
C ALA A 95 12.48 -6.67 8.53
N ILE A 96 11.84 -6.80 9.70
CA ILE A 96 12.13 -7.89 10.65
C ILE A 96 11.57 -9.21 10.13
N GLY A 97 10.29 -9.22 9.74
CA GLY A 97 9.61 -10.43 9.28
C GLY A 97 10.22 -10.98 7.98
N SER A 98 10.52 -10.10 7.02
CA SER A 98 11.15 -10.44 5.76
C SER A 98 12.58 -10.96 5.96
N SER A 99 13.40 -10.29 6.77
CA SER A 99 14.74 -10.77 7.09
C SER A 99 14.69 -12.16 7.77
N TYR A 100 13.76 -12.36 8.71
CA TYR A 100 13.58 -13.65 9.39
C TYR A 100 13.20 -14.76 8.43
N TYR A 101 12.34 -14.47 7.44
CA TYR A 101 11.97 -15.41 6.39
C TYR A 101 13.16 -15.74 5.48
N HIS A 102 13.88 -14.73 5.00
CA HIS A 102 14.99 -14.92 4.07
C HIS A 102 16.22 -15.62 4.68
N LEU A 103 16.40 -15.55 6.00
CA LEU A 103 17.44 -16.31 6.68
C LEU A 103 17.26 -17.82 6.57
N GLN A 104 16.03 -18.30 6.48
CA GLN A 104 15.71 -19.72 6.26
C GLN A 104 14.30 -19.84 5.68
N PRO A 105 14.17 -19.76 4.34
CA PRO A 105 12.87 -19.78 3.67
C PRO A 105 12.11 -21.07 3.94
N ASN A 106 10.91 -20.94 4.44
CA ASN A 106 9.93 -22.02 4.62
C ASN A 106 8.54 -21.41 4.95
N ASP A 107 7.47 -22.21 4.85
CA ASP A 107 6.10 -21.76 5.07
C ASP A 107 5.86 -21.16 6.46
N ALA A 108 6.45 -21.76 7.50
CA ALA A 108 6.28 -21.29 8.88
C ALA A 108 6.85 -19.87 9.07
N ARG A 109 7.98 -19.55 8.42
CA ARG A 109 8.60 -18.22 8.45
C ARG A 109 7.95 -17.25 7.48
N LEU A 110 7.39 -17.73 6.37
CA LEU A 110 6.67 -16.93 5.41
C LEU A 110 5.46 -16.20 6.04
N VAL A 111 4.83 -16.80 7.05
CA VAL A 111 3.78 -16.14 7.85
C VAL A 111 4.28 -14.84 8.47
N TRP A 112 5.51 -14.81 8.98
CA TRP A 112 6.11 -13.61 9.60
C TRP A 112 6.48 -12.53 8.60
N ASP A 113 6.82 -12.89 7.36
CA ASP A 113 7.01 -11.94 6.27
C ASP A 113 5.68 -11.29 5.86
N ARG A 114 4.64 -12.10 5.69
CA ARG A 114 3.32 -11.66 5.21
C ARG A 114 2.49 -10.87 6.23
N LEU A 115 2.64 -11.18 7.51
CA LEU A 115 1.83 -10.57 8.57
C LEU A 115 2.01 -9.04 8.65
N PRO A 116 3.24 -8.48 8.72
CA PRO A 116 3.43 -7.03 8.71
C PRO A 116 2.94 -6.36 7.42
N MET A 117 3.16 -7.00 6.27
CA MET A 117 2.65 -6.52 4.98
C MET A 117 1.13 -6.39 5.00
N THR A 118 0.44 -7.37 5.60
CA THR A 118 -1.02 -7.35 5.75
C THR A 118 -1.49 -6.20 6.63
N VAL A 119 -0.76 -5.91 7.72
CA VAL A 119 -1.04 -4.72 8.56
C VAL A 119 -0.90 -3.44 7.74
N ALA A 120 0.15 -3.32 6.92
CA ALA A 120 0.32 -2.15 6.06
C ALA A 120 -0.80 -2.03 5.02
N TYR A 121 -1.18 -3.10 4.31
CA TYR A 121 -2.24 -3.06 3.29
C TYR A 121 -3.61 -2.71 3.87
N THR A 122 -3.98 -3.32 4.99
CA THR A 122 -5.26 -3.04 5.64
C THR A 122 -5.34 -1.61 6.18
N SER A 123 -4.22 -1.08 6.68
CA SER A 123 -4.11 0.31 7.11
C SER A 123 -4.30 1.28 5.95
N VAL A 124 -3.66 1.03 4.80
CA VAL A 124 -3.79 1.86 3.59
C VAL A 124 -5.23 1.90 3.09
N ILE A 125 -5.96 0.77 3.11
CA ILE A 125 -7.39 0.74 2.78
C ILE A 125 -8.18 1.64 3.73
N ALA A 126 -7.96 1.51 5.03
CA ALA A 126 -8.67 2.31 6.03
C ALA A 126 -8.38 3.81 5.86
N ILE A 127 -7.12 4.19 5.67
CA ILE A 127 -6.71 5.56 5.39
C ILE A 127 -7.43 6.09 4.16
N PHE A 128 -7.43 5.31 3.07
CA PHE A 128 -8.07 5.73 1.82
C PHE A 128 -9.59 5.91 2.00
N MET A 129 -10.25 5.06 2.79
CA MET A 129 -11.65 5.23 3.16
C MET A 129 -11.89 6.51 3.98
N ILE A 130 -10.97 6.84 4.91
CA ILE A 130 -11.06 8.07 5.72
C ILE A 130 -10.95 9.31 4.83
N GLU A 131 -9.97 9.34 3.93
CA GLU A 131 -9.65 10.50 3.10
C GLU A 131 -10.63 10.70 1.92
N ARG A 132 -11.23 9.64 1.40
CA ARG A 132 -11.98 9.71 0.12
C ARG A 132 -13.46 9.38 0.21
N VAL A 133 -13.87 8.63 1.23
CA VAL A 133 -15.24 8.15 1.33
C VAL A 133 -15.96 8.78 2.53
N ASP A 134 -15.55 8.44 3.73
CA ASP A 134 -16.19 8.89 4.97
C ASP A 134 -15.23 8.70 6.15
N SER A 135 -14.84 9.78 6.82
CA SER A 135 -13.86 9.76 7.89
C SER A 135 -14.29 8.92 9.09
N ARG A 136 -15.58 8.95 9.47
CA ARG A 136 -16.09 8.16 10.61
C ARG A 136 -16.09 6.67 10.29
N LYS A 137 -16.59 6.29 9.11
CA LYS A 137 -16.67 4.88 8.70
C LYS A 137 -15.26 4.31 8.51
N GLY A 138 -14.37 5.05 7.85
CA GLY A 138 -12.98 4.63 7.68
C GLY A 138 -12.27 4.42 9.02
N THR A 139 -12.46 5.33 10.00
CA THR A 139 -11.91 5.16 11.35
C THR A 139 -12.44 3.90 12.04
N PHE A 140 -13.74 3.63 11.97
CA PHE A 140 -14.32 2.41 12.54
C PHE A 140 -13.85 1.13 11.83
N CYS A 141 -13.47 1.21 10.56
CA CYS A 141 -12.97 0.05 9.80
C CYS A 141 -11.52 -0.33 10.12
N ILE A 142 -10.72 0.53 10.77
CA ILE A 142 -9.30 0.24 11.05
C ILE A 142 -9.15 -1.08 11.79
N ILE A 143 -9.76 -1.21 12.97
CA ILE A 143 -9.61 -2.42 13.81
C ILE A 143 -10.20 -3.67 13.13
N PRO A 144 -11.43 -3.67 12.59
CA PRO A 144 -11.95 -4.82 11.86
C PRO A 144 -11.08 -5.27 10.68
N LEU A 145 -10.53 -4.33 9.89
CA LEU A 145 -9.65 -4.66 8.77
C LEU A 145 -8.33 -5.26 9.24
N LEU A 146 -7.71 -4.70 10.28
CA LEU A 146 -6.50 -5.26 10.87
C LEU A 146 -6.73 -6.67 11.40
N LEU A 147 -7.81 -6.88 12.16
CA LEU A 147 -8.16 -8.21 12.69
C LEU A 147 -8.45 -9.20 11.56
N ALA A 148 -9.22 -8.80 10.55
CA ALA A 148 -9.49 -9.65 9.40
C ALA A 148 -8.20 -10.02 8.65
N GLY A 149 -7.27 -9.08 8.50
CA GLY A 149 -5.96 -9.33 7.89
C GLY A 149 -5.12 -10.32 8.70
N VAL A 150 -5.01 -10.13 10.02
CA VAL A 150 -4.27 -11.05 10.91
C VAL A 150 -4.88 -12.44 10.90
N VAL A 151 -6.19 -12.54 11.05
CA VAL A 151 -6.91 -13.84 11.01
C VAL A 151 -6.68 -14.53 9.67
N ASN A 152 -6.71 -13.78 8.56
CA ASN A 152 -6.47 -14.29 7.24
C ASN A 152 -5.09 -14.96 7.11
N ILE A 153 -4.03 -14.30 7.57
CA ILE A 153 -2.66 -14.84 7.52
C ILE A 153 -2.52 -16.08 8.40
N LEU A 154 -3.09 -16.05 9.60
CA LEU A 154 -3.02 -17.18 10.52
C LEU A 154 -3.85 -18.37 10.00
N TYR A 155 -5.01 -18.08 9.40
CA TYR A 155 -5.86 -19.10 8.81
C TYR A 155 -5.19 -19.78 7.61
N GLY A 156 -4.76 -18.98 6.60
CA GLY A 156 -4.15 -19.50 5.37
C GLY A 156 -2.81 -20.19 5.61
N GLY A 157 -1.92 -19.56 6.42
CA GLY A 157 -0.55 -20.03 6.58
C GLY A 157 -0.36 -21.17 7.60
N LYS A 158 -1.30 -21.34 8.57
CA LYS A 158 -1.14 -22.38 9.62
C LYS A 158 -2.15 -23.52 9.55
N PHE A 159 -3.36 -23.26 9.02
CA PHE A 159 -4.45 -24.21 9.18
C PHE A 159 -4.92 -24.84 7.87
N PHE A 160 -4.85 -24.14 6.75
CA PHE A 160 -5.53 -24.59 5.53
C PHE A 160 -4.66 -24.60 4.27
N ASP A 161 -3.41 -24.12 4.32
CA ASP A 161 -2.52 -24.02 3.13
C ASP A 161 -3.24 -23.41 1.92
N ASP A 162 -3.87 -22.26 2.14
CA ASP A 162 -4.71 -21.60 1.16
C ASP A 162 -4.30 -20.13 0.97
N LEU A 163 -3.75 -19.81 -0.19
CA LEU A 163 -3.29 -18.46 -0.54
C LEU A 163 -4.40 -17.49 -0.96
N ARG A 164 -5.60 -17.98 -1.28
CA ARG A 164 -6.68 -17.14 -1.82
C ARG A 164 -7.04 -15.96 -0.91
N PRO A 165 -7.22 -16.14 0.41
CA PRO A 165 -7.52 -15.02 1.29
C PRO A 165 -6.40 -13.98 1.33
N TYR A 166 -5.13 -14.42 1.36
CA TYR A 166 -3.99 -13.52 1.31
C TYR A 166 -3.91 -12.75 -0.01
N ALA A 167 -4.13 -13.43 -1.13
CA ALA A 167 -4.16 -12.79 -2.44
C ALA A 167 -5.21 -11.67 -2.50
N LEU A 168 -6.40 -11.87 -1.91
CA LEU A 168 -7.42 -10.83 -1.84
C LEU A 168 -6.97 -9.61 -1.03
N VAL A 169 -6.37 -9.81 0.15
CA VAL A 169 -5.86 -8.71 0.98
C VAL A 169 -4.76 -7.93 0.26
N GLN A 170 -4.00 -8.57 -0.58
CA GLN A 170 -2.91 -7.96 -1.35
C GLN A 170 -3.40 -7.28 -2.63
N PHE A 171 -4.20 -7.97 -3.45
CA PHE A 171 -4.56 -7.50 -4.79
C PHE A 171 -5.76 -6.54 -4.78
N VAL A 172 -6.71 -6.67 -3.86
CA VAL A 172 -7.86 -5.76 -3.80
C VAL A 172 -7.42 -4.32 -3.54
N PRO A 173 -6.56 -3.99 -2.55
CA PRO A 173 -6.06 -2.63 -2.38
C PRO A 173 -5.27 -2.15 -3.60
N PHE A 174 -4.44 -3.02 -4.15
CA PHE A 174 -3.60 -2.71 -5.29
C PHE A 174 -4.39 -2.24 -6.52
N ILE A 175 -5.57 -2.81 -6.77
CA ILE A 175 -6.45 -2.42 -7.87
C ILE A 175 -7.38 -1.28 -7.44
N ALA A 176 -8.00 -1.39 -6.27
CA ALA A 176 -9.03 -0.46 -5.82
C ALA A 176 -8.46 0.94 -5.54
N ILE A 177 -7.29 1.06 -4.92
CA ILE A 177 -6.72 2.36 -4.54
C ILE A 177 -6.42 3.23 -5.75
N PRO A 178 -5.67 2.81 -6.80
CA PRO A 178 -5.45 3.65 -7.96
C PRO A 178 -6.73 3.99 -8.72
N VAL A 179 -7.67 3.05 -8.84
CA VAL A 179 -8.98 3.33 -9.46
C VAL A 179 -9.74 4.39 -8.68
N MET A 180 -9.86 4.24 -7.38
CA MET A 180 -10.52 5.25 -6.53
C MET A 180 -9.75 6.57 -6.49
N ALA A 181 -8.42 6.55 -6.56
CA ALA A 181 -7.60 7.77 -6.61
C ALA A 181 -7.88 8.60 -7.86
N ILE A 182 -8.20 7.96 -8.98
CA ILE A 182 -8.58 8.62 -10.23
C ILE A 182 -10.02 9.12 -10.19
N LEU A 183 -10.95 8.31 -9.65
CA LEU A 183 -12.39 8.55 -9.71
C LEU A 183 -12.92 9.44 -8.58
N LEU A 184 -12.38 9.30 -7.37
CA LEU A 184 -12.86 10.01 -6.19
C LEU A 184 -12.08 11.30 -5.94
N PRO A 185 -12.78 12.40 -5.58
CA PRO A 185 -12.11 13.67 -5.29
C PRO A 185 -11.23 13.56 -4.04
N PRO A 186 -9.98 14.06 -4.10
CA PRO A 186 -9.06 14.04 -2.98
C PRO A 186 -9.45 15.03 -1.89
N MET A 187 -9.08 14.72 -0.66
CA MET A 187 -9.12 15.66 0.47
C MET A 187 -7.87 16.54 0.51
N TYR A 188 -6.75 16.03 0.02
CA TYR A 188 -5.44 16.67 0.08
C TYR A 188 -4.80 16.84 -1.30
N THR A 189 -3.90 17.79 -1.41
CA THR A 189 -3.03 17.97 -2.57
C THR A 189 -2.10 16.77 -2.78
N HIS A 190 -1.36 16.74 -3.87
CA HIS A 190 -0.36 15.71 -4.17
C HIS A 190 -0.90 14.27 -4.22
N SER A 191 -2.21 14.11 -4.47
CA SER A 191 -2.85 12.79 -4.52
C SER A 191 -2.34 11.88 -5.64
N THR A 192 -1.61 12.41 -6.62
CA THR A 192 -0.93 11.63 -7.67
C THR A 192 0.15 10.69 -7.13
N TYR A 193 0.67 10.95 -5.93
CA TYR A 193 1.62 10.05 -5.28
C TYR A 193 1.04 8.65 -5.00
N TRP A 194 -0.28 8.52 -4.86
CA TRP A 194 -0.94 7.22 -4.80
C TRP A 194 -0.73 6.39 -6.07
N LEU A 195 -0.70 7.04 -7.24
CA LEU A 195 -0.44 6.37 -8.52
C LEU A 195 1.03 5.97 -8.66
N TRP A 196 1.97 6.81 -8.18
CA TRP A 196 3.38 6.45 -8.11
C TRP A 196 3.60 5.25 -7.19
N ALA A 197 3.01 5.25 -6.00
CA ALA A 197 3.07 4.13 -5.07
C ALA A 197 2.51 2.84 -5.71
N ALA A 198 1.36 2.92 -6.41
CA ALA A 198 0.78 1.78 -7.12
C ALA A 198 1.68 1.31 -8.28
N GLY A 199 2.31 2.22 -9.02
CA GLY A 199 3.25 1.90 -10.09
C GLY A 199 4.48 1.14 -9.60
N PHE A 200 5.09 1.59 -8.50
CA PHE A 200 6.21 0.87 -7.88
C PHE A 200 5.77 -0.48 -7.32
N TYR A 201 4.57 -0.57 -6.75
CA TYR A 201 4.05 -1.85 -6.30
C TYR A 201 3.79 -2.82 -7.45
N LEU A 202 3.28 -2.35 -8.60
CA LEU A 202 3.16 -3.17 -9.82
C LEU A 202 4.52 -3.68 -10.29
N LEU A 203 5.52 -2.79 -10.28
CA LEU A 203 6.89 -3.15 -10.66
C LEU A 203 7.42 -4.28 -9.78
N THR A 204 7.16 -4.25 -8.46
CA THR A 204 7.57 -5.35 -7.57
C THR A 204 6.97 -6.70 -7.97
N LYS A 205 5.74 -6.72 -8.49
CA LYS A 205 5.11 -7.98 -8.92
C LYS A 205 5.71 -8.51 -10.22
N ILE A 206 6.09 -7.62 -11.11
CA ILE A 206 6.81 -7.99 -12.35
C ILE A 206 8.20 -8.54 -12.02
N GLU A 207 8.92 -7.87 -11.13
CA GLU A 207 10.26 -8.28 -10.70
C GLU A 207 10.24 -9.62 -9.95
N GLU A 208 9.24 -9.82 -9.08
CA GLU A 208 9.02 -11.09 -8.37
C GLU A 208 8.75 -12.23 -9.34
N ALA A 209 7.89 -12.02 -10.33
CA ALA A 209 7.58 -13.03 -11.36
C ALA A 209 8.75 -13.29 -12.31
N ALA A 210 9.61 -12.29 -12.53
CA ALA A 210 10.76 -12.37 -13.41
C ALA A 210 12.09 -12.60 -12.66
N ASP A 211 12.07 -13.19 -11.46
CA ASP A 211 13.25 -13.35 -10.59
C ASP A 211 14.42 -14.02 -11.34
N LYS A 212 14.23 -15.23 -11.84
CA LYS A 212 15.26 -16.00 -12.56
C LYS A 212 15.66 -15.35 -13.90
N PRO A 213 14.74 -14.86 -14.78
CA PRO A 213 15.10 -14.10 -15.97
C PRO A 213 15.97 -12.86 -15.70
N ILE A 214 15.64 -12.06 -14.69
CA ILE A 214 16.42 -10.86 -14.33
C ILE A 214 17.81 -11.25 -13.85
N TYR A 215 17.92 -12.30 -13.03
CA TYR A 215 19.19 -12.79 -12.52
C TYR A 215 20.13 -13.22 -13.66
N ASN A 216 19.59 -13.92 -14.65
CA ASN A 216 20.36 -14.31 -15.83
C ASN A 216 20.75 -13.11 -16.70
N LEU A 217 19.83 -12.15 -16.91
CA LEU A 217 20.10 -10.94 -17.70
C LEU A 217 21.17 -10.05 -17.06
N THR A 218 21.23 -10.01 -15.73
CA THR A 218 22.22 -9.23 -14.99
C THR A 218 23.53 -9.99 -14.78
N HIS A 219 23.77 -11.08 -15.49
CA HIS A 219 24.95 -11.94 -15.34
C HIS A 219 25.15 -12.40 -13.88
N HIS A 220 24.08 -12.76 -13.20
CA HIS A 220 24.04 -13.23 -11.81
C HIS A 220 24.50 -12.16 -10.78
N ILE A 221 24.35 -10.86 -11.11
CA ILE A 221 24.69 -9.77 -10.20
C ILE A 221 23.54 -9.50 -9.24
N VAL A 222 22.30 -9.36 -9.76
CA VAL A 222 21.11 -9.03 -8.98
C VAL A 222 19.91 -9.84 -9.50
N SER A 223 19.13 -10.40 -8.59
CA SER A 223 17.89 -11.11 -8.94
C SER A 223 16.68 -10.18 -8.95
N GLY A 224 15.60 -10.59 -9.63
CA GLY A 224 14.34 -9.85 -9.61
C GLY A 224 13.78 -9.76 -8.19
N HIS A 225 13.88 -10.83 -7.40
CA HIS A 225 13.45 -10.82 -6.00
C HIS A 225 14.23 -9.81 -5.14
N THR A 226 15.51 -9.68 -5.39
CA THR A 226 16.36 -8.68 -4.72
C THR A 226 15.93 -7.24 -5.06
N ILE A 227 15.70 -6.96 -6.36
CA ILE A 227 15.25 -5.62 -6.81
C ILE A 227 13.84 -5.32 -6.29
N LYS A 228 12.96 -6.32 -6.23
CA LYS A 228 11.61 -6.22 -5.67
C LYS A 228 11.61 -5.57 -4.28
N HIS A 229 12.53 -5.93 -3.39
CA HIS A 229 12.62 -5.33 -2.05
C HIS A 229 12.89 -3.83 -2.12
N LEU A 230 13.78 -3.42 -3.02
CA LEU A 230 14.09 -2.00 -3.21
C LEU A 230 12.88 -1.24 -3.77
N CYS A 231 12.26 -1.74 -4.83
CA CYS A 231 11.07 -1.13 -5.42
C CYS A 231 9.88 -1.10 -4.45
N ALA A 232 9.68 -2.16 -3.66
CA ALA A 232 8.64 -2.21 -2.64
C ALA A 232 8.87 -1.16 -1.54
N SER A 233 10.13 -0.89 -1.16
CA SER A 233 10.45 0.14 -0.16
C SER A 233 10.18 1.56 -0.67
N MET A 234 10.14 1.78 -1.99
CA MET A 234 9.76 3.07 -2.57
C MET A 234 8.28 3.41 -2.36
N VAL A 235 7.41 2.41 -2.18
CA VAL A 235 5.99 2.64 -1.90
C VAL A 235 5.79 3.50 -0.64
N PRO A 236 6.26 3.11 0.55
CA PRO A 236 6.15 3.95 1.74
C PRO A 236 6.96 5.25 1.63
N VAL A 237 8.05 5.31 0.85
CA VAL A 237 8.77 6.56 0.58
C VAL A 237 7.87 7.56 -0.14
N PHE A 238 7.19 7.18 -1.23
CA PHE A 238 6.27 8.07 -1.94
C PHE A 238 5.10 8.51 -1.07
N LEU A 239 4.55 7.62 -0.25
CA LEU A 239 3.47 7.97 0.68
C LEU A 239 3.96 8.93 1.78
N THR A 240 5.19 8.76 2.28
CA THR A 240 5.83 9.70 3.23
C THR A 240 6.02 11.07 2.60
N LEU A 241 6.51 11.14 1.35
CA LEU A 241 6.68 12.40 0.62
C LEU A 241 5.33 13.07 0.34
N MET A 242 4.30 12.31 0.04
CA MET A 242 2.93 12.81 -0.09
C MET A 242 2.48 13.49 1.21
N LEU A 243 2.62 12.79 2.33
CA LEU A 243 2.25 13.31 3.65
C LEU A 243 3.01 14.59 4.00
N ALA A 244 4.31 14.63 3.73
CA ALA A 244 5.15 15.79 4.03
C ALA A 244 4.79 17.04 3.20
N LYS A 245 4.24 16.86 2.00
CA LYS A 245 3.93 17.93 1.05
C LYS A 245 2.45 18.30 0.98
N ARG A 246 1.56 17.52 1.62
CA ARG A 246 0.13 17.66 1.46
C ARG A 246 -0.43 18.89 2.17
N ASP A 247 -1.43 19.50 1.56
CA ASP A 247 -2.28 20.56 2.13
C ASP A 247 -3.75 20.21 1.85
N VAL A 248 -4.66 20.77 2.66
CA VAL A 248 -6.11 20.56 2.45
C VAL A 248 -6.57 21.27 1.19
N LEU A 249 -7.37 20.61 0.36
CA LEU A 249 -7.97 21.20 -0.83
C LEU A 249 -9.30 21.86 -0.50
N GLU A 250 -9.48 23.13 -0.90
CA GLU A 250 -10.77 23.84 -0.82
C GLU A 250 -11.77 23.23 -1.82
N GLU A 251 -11.38 23.12 -3.08
CA GLU A 251 -12.17 22.51 -4.13
C GLU A 251 -11.70 21.09 -4.40
N ARG A 252 -12.58 20.13 -4.19
CA ARG A 252 -12.29 18.72 -4.38
C ARG A 252 -12.73 18.26 -5.77
N LEU A 253 -11.78 18.22 -6.70
CA LEU A 253 -11.98 17.67 -8.03
C LEU A 253 -11.23 16.34 -8.17
N SER A 254 -11.87 15.31 -8.71
CA SER A 254 -11.20 14.05 -9.03
C SER A 254 -10.16 14.25 -10.15
N LEU A 255 -9.14 13.41 -10.22
CA LEU A 255 -8.15 13.45 -11.30
C LEU A 255 -8.83 13.37 -12.68
N LEU A 256 -9.86 12.52 -12.79
CA LEU A 256 -10.63 12.40 -14.03
C LEU A 256 -11.35 13.70 -14.41
N GLN A 257 -11.92 14.42 -13.43
CA GLN A 257 -12.55 15.73 -13.67
C GLN A 257 -11.52 16.78 -14.08
N MET A 258 -10.36 16.83 -13.42
CA MET A 258 -9.27 17.75 -13.80
C MET A 258 -8.77 17.50 -15.22
N TRP A 259 -8.59 16.24 -15.60
CA TRP A 259 -8.21 15.88 -16.96
C TRP A 259 -9.27 16.29 -17.99
N ARG A 260 -10.55 16.05 -17.73
CA ARG A 260 -11.64 16.48 -18.62
C ARG A 260 -11.64 18.00 -18.83
N ILE A 261 -11.50 18.78 -17.75
CA ILE A 261 -11.44 20.25 -17.82
C ILE A 261 -10.22 20.69 -18.64
N SER A 262 -9.06 20.08 -18.41
CA SER A 262 -7.85 20.38 -19.18
C SER A 262 -8.03 20.07 -20.68
N TRP A 263 -8.62 18.92 -21.03
CA TRP A 263 -8.87 18.53 -22.41
C TRP A 263 -9.88 19.46 -23.11
N SER A 264 -10.95 19.87 -22.41
CA SER A 264 -11.94 20.81 -22.99
C SER A 264 -11.29 22.18 -23.30
N LYS A 265 -10.47 22.70 -22.39
CA LYS A 265 -9.74 23.97 -22.60
C LYS A 265 -8.75 23.89 -23.77
N VAL A 266 -8.03 22.77 -23.91
CA VAL A 266 -7.11 22.55 -25.05
C VAL A 266 -7.90 22.51 -26.36
N LYS A 267 -9.10 21.94 -26.38
CA LYS A 267 -9.96 21.88 -27.58
C LYS A 267 -10.58 23.24 -27.94
N GLU A 268 -10.90 24.09 -26.97
CA GLU A 268 -11.42 25.44 -27.21
C GLU A 268 -10.34 26.44 -27.64
N ASN A 269 -9.11 26.32 -27.14
CA ASN A 269 -8.01 27.24 -27.44
C ASN A 269 -7.10 26.75 -28.57
N GLY A 270 -7.63 26.08 -29.58
CA GLY A 270 -6.94 25.39 -30.67
C GLY A 270 -5.83 26.19 -31.42
N THR A 271 -4.82 26.71 -30.72
CA THR A 271 -3.49 27.10 -31.21
C THR A 271 -2.50 27.67 -30.18
N ASN A 272 -2.90 27.98 -28.97
CA ASN A 272 -1.95 28.50 -27.97
C ASN A 272 -1.87 27.59 -26.75
N VAL A 273 -0.73 26.91 -26.64
CA VAL A 273 -0.34 26.19 -25.42
C VAL A 273 0.08 27.24 -24.38
N GLU A 274 -0.88 27.90 -23.74
CA GLU A 274 -0.60 28.59 -22.49
C GLU A 274 -0.52 27.57 -21.38
N ASN A 275 0.59 27.59 -20.65
CA ASN A 275 0.80 26.79 -19.44
C ASN A 275 -0.36 27.03 -18.47
N VAL A 276 -1.31 26.10 -18.43
CA VAL A 276 -2.34 26.07 -17.39
C VAL A 276 -1.64 25.66 -16.11
N SER A 277 -1.13 26.64 -15.36
CA SER A 277 -0.78 26.45 -13.97
C SER A 277 -2.09 26.18 -13.22
N CYS A 278 -2.26 24.97 -12.69
CA CYS A 278 -3.32 24.71 -11.73
C CYS A 278 -2.99 25.56 -10.48
N ASN A 279 -3.63 26.70 -10.34
CA ASN A 279 -3.57 27.46 -9.09
C ASN A 279 -4.38 26.69 -8.06
N TYR A 280 -3.68 25.96 -7.20
CA TYR A 280 -4.25 25.44 -5.98
C TYR A 280 -4.31 26.61 -4.96
N SER A 281 -5.49 27.05 -4.58
CA SER A 281 -5.63 27.89 -3.41
C SER A 281 -5.38 27.06 -2.16
N VAL A 282 -4.29 27.36 -1.48
CA VAL A 282 -3.90 26.71 -0.23
C VAL A 282 -4.48 27.54 0.91
N VAL A 283 -5.37 26.95 1.72
CA VAL A 283 -5.82 27.57 2.97
C VAL A 283 -4.87 27.15 4.08
N PRO A 284 -4.21 28.09 4.76
CA PRO A 284 -3.47 27.76 5.95
C PRO A 284 -4.45 27.28 7.05
N VAL A 285 -4.22 26.11 7.59
CA VAL A 285 -4.98 25.59 8.73
C VAL A 285 -4.62 26.43 9.97
N THR A 286 -5.42 27.44 10.28
CA THR A 286 -5.39 28.04 11.60
C THR A 286 -6.01 27.07 12.58
N ALA A 287 -5.19 26.48 13.45
CA ALA A 287 -5.65 25.64 14.54
C ALA A 287 -6.42 26.54 15.54
N GLU A 288 -7.75 26.51 15.50
CA GLU A 288 -8.56 26.98 16.61
C GLU A 288 -8.46 25.96 17.75
N TYR A 289 -7.60 26.22 18.70
CA TYR A 289 -7.63 25.56 19.99
C TYR A 289 -8.86 26.08 20.76
N HIS A 290 -9.94 25.32 20.78
CA HIS A 290 -10.96 25.47 21.82
C HIS A 290 -10.46 24.76 23.09
N THR A 291 -10.17 25.57 24.10
CA THR A 291 -9.93 25.24 25.51
C THR A 291 -11.04 24.38 26.08
#